data_20274ee827fdc9e9a378126c3a52812d
#
_entry.id   20274ee827fdc9e9a378126c3a52812d
#
_cell.length_a   1.000
_cell.length_b   1.000
_cell.length_c   1.000
_cell.angle_alpha   90.00
_cell.angle_beta   90.00
_cell.angle_gamma   90.00
#
_symmetry.space_group_name_H-M   'P 1'
#
loop_
_entity.id
_entity.type
_entity.pdbx_description
1 polymer ?
#
loop_
_entity_poly.entity_id
_entity_poly.type
_entity_poly.pdbx_seq_one_letter_code
_entity_poly.pdbx_strand_id
1 'polypeptide(L)'
;MELSQIPEFMGLSVLLGLLALMATAAVARGWLRAEEERSGRPACQKANGFPPDKSSGSKKQKQYQRIRKEKPQQHNFTHRLLAAALKSHSGNISCMDFSSNGKYLATCADDRTIRIWSTKDFLQREHRSMRANVELDHATLVRFSPDCRAFIVWLANGDTLRVFKMTKREDGGYTFTATPEDFPKKHKAPVIDIGIANTGKFIMTASSDTTVLIWSLKGQVLSTINTNQMNNTHAAVSPCGRFVASCGFTPDVKVWEVCFGKKGEFQEVVRAFELKGHSAAVRSFAFSNDSRRMASVSKDGTWKLWDTDVEYKKQQDPYLLRTGRFEEAAGATPCRLALSPDAQVLALASGSSIHLYNTRRGEKEECFERVHGECITDLSFDITGRFLASCGDRAVRLFHNTPGHRAMVEEMQGHLKRASNDSTRQRLQQKLTQAQETLKSLGALKK
;
A
#
# COMPACT_ATOMS: atom_id res chain seq x y z
N MET A 1 -36.09 -66.34 10.49
CA MET A 1 -34.88 -66.71 9.74
C MET A 1 -34.43 -65.45 9.01
N GLU A 2 -33.31 -64.86 9.21
CA GLU A 2 -32.12 -65.02 10.04
C GLU A 2 -31.52 -63.66 10.35
N LEU A 3 -31.13 -63.51 11.60
CA LEU A 3 -30.27 -62.43 12.06
C LEU A 3 -28.82 -62.70 11.60
N SER A 4 -28.10 -61.64 11.46
CA SER A 4 -26.63 -61.52 11.53
C SER A 4 -25.98 -60.95 10.25
N GLN A 5 -25.62 -59.68 10.31
CA GLN A 5 -24.25 -59.21 10.17
C GLN A 5 -24.22 -57.69 10.34
N ILE A 6 -23.73 -57.19 11.45
CA ILE A 6 -23.38 -55.82 11.77
C ILE A 6 -21.88 -55.78 12.11
N PRO A 7 -21.21 -54.71 11.87
CA PRO A 7 -20.00 -54.61 11.07
C PRO A 7 -18.77 -54.31 11.96
N GLU A 8 -17.68 -54.92 11.67
CA GLU A 8 -16.35 -54.61 12.20
C GLU A 8 -15.68 -53.35 11.57
N PHE A 9 -16.36 -52.67 10.66
CA PHE A 9 -15.76 -51.52 9.92
C PHE A 9 -15.87 -50.16 10.61
N MET A 10 -16.69 -49.98 11.64
CA MET A 10 -16.82 -48.71 12.35
C MET A 10 -15.74 -48.43 13.41
N GLY A 11 -15.05 -49.44 13.89
CA GLY A 11 -13.98 -49.28 14.90
C GLY A 11 -12.68 -48.73 14.34
N LEU A 12 -12.34 -49.04 13.11
CA LEU A 12 -11.07 -48.66 12.48
C LEU A 12 -11.03 -47.17 12.07
N SER A 13 -12.13 -46.64 11.60
CA SER A 13 -12.22 -45.21 11.20
C SER A 13 -12.20 -44.25 12.39
N VAL A 14 -12.76 -44.66 13.54
CA VAL A 14 -12.70 -43.87 14.79
C VAL A 14 -11.29 -43.89 15.37
N LEU A 15 -10.60 -45.04 15.32
CA LEU A 15 -9.21 -45.15 15.79
C LEU A 15 -8.22 -44.35 14.94
N LEU A 16 -8.39 -44.36 13.62
CA LEU A 16 -7.60 -43.55 12.69
C LEU A 16 -7.86 -42.06 12.88
N GLY A 17 -9.08 -41.62 13.16
CA GLY A 17 -9.43 -40.26 13.48
C GLY A 17 -8.79 -39.76 14.78
N LEU A 18 -8.77 -40.59 15.82
CA LEU A 18 -8.13 -40.30 17.12
C LEU A 18 -6.59 -40.25 16.99
N LEU A 19 -5.99 -41.13 16.23
CA LEU A 19 -4.54 -41.07 15.92
C LEU A 19 -4.13 -39.83 15.15
N ALA A 20 -4.94 -39.40 14.18
CA ALA A 20 -4.71 -38.16 13.46
C ALA A 20 -4.82 -36.92 14.36
N LEU A 21 -5.78 -36.87 15.27
CA LEU A 21 -5.93 -35.82 16.28
C LEU A 21 -4.76 -35.77 17.28
N MET A 22 -4.25 -36.93 17.68
CA MET A 22 -3.09 -37.03 18.58
C MET A 22 -1.79 -36.57 17.87
N ALA A 23 -1.63 -36.90 16.61
CA ALA A 23 -0.50 -36.46 15.82
C ALA A 23 -0.50 -34.93 15.59
N THR A 24 -1.65 -34.32 15.29
CA THR A 24 -1.77 -32.84 15.16
C THR A 24 -1.54 -32.13 16.51
N ALA A 25 -1.99 -32.71 17.63
CA ALA A 25 -1.72 -32.14 18.95
C ALA A 25 -0.24 -32.27 19.39
N ALA A 26 0.48 -33.27 18.91
CA ALA A 26 1.92 -33.42 19.15
C ALA A 26 2.74 -32.42 18.35
N VAL A 27 2.38 -32.18 17.09
CA VAL A 27 3.00 -31.18 16.23
C VAL A 27 2.76 -29.77 16.77
N ALA A 28 1.54 -29.45 17.22
CA ALA A 28 1.21 -28.15 17.82
C ALA A 28 1.99 -27.92 19.13
N ARG A 29 2.19 -28.95 19.99
CA ARG A 29 3.03 -28.82 21.20
C ARG A 29 4.52 -28.69 20.89
N GLY A 30 5.01 -29.29 19.80
CA GLY A 30 6.37 -29.10 19.31
C GLY A 30 6.62 -27.68 18.81
N TRP A 31 5.64 -27.07 18.14
CA TRP A 31 5.70 -25.68 17.68
C TRP A 31 5.69 -24.68 18.84
N LEU A 32 4.83 -24.88 19.83
CA LEU A 32 4.78 -24.02 21.03
C LEU A 32 6.07 -24.09 21.86
N ARG A 33 6.73 -25.24 21.97
CA ARG A 33 8.05 -25.35 22.62
C ARG A 33 9.17 -24.68 21.85
N ALA A 34 9.13 -24.72 20.52
CA ALA A 34 10.12 -24.05 19.68
C ALA A 34 9.98 -22.51 19.69
N GLU A 35 8.79 -21.99 19.99
CA GLU A 35 8.56 -20.55 20.19
C GLU A 35 9.01 -20.08 21.58
N GLU A 36 8.85 -20.88 22.63
CA GLU A 36 9.37 -20.57 23.97
C GLU A 36 10.90 -20.57 24.05
N GLU A 37 11.57 -21.45 23.34
CA GLU A 37 13.06 -21.44 23.25
C GLU A 37 13.62 -20.26 22.45
N ARG A 38 12.84 -19.64 21.58
CA ARG A 38 13.23 -18.42 20.83
C ARG A 38 12.99 -17.11 21.58
N SER A 39 12.16 -17.11 22.62
CA SER A 39 11.86 -15.94 23.45
C SER A 39 12.68 -15.94 24.75
N GLY A 40 14.00 -16.09 24.72
CA GLY A 40 14.87 -16.06 25.88
C GLY A 40 14.67 -14.84 26.77
N ARG A 41 13.80 -14.95 27.79
CA ARG A 41 13.76 -14.09 28.97
C ARG A 41 14.14 -14.91 30.20
N PRO A 42 15.09 -14.44 31.02
CA PRO A 42 15.49 -15.16 32.21
C PRO A 42 14.38 -15.10 33.27
N ALA A 43 14.06 -16.26 33.81
CA ALA A 43 13.10 -16.44 34.91
C ALA A 43 13.64 -15.79 36.19
N CYS A 44 12.79 -14.99 36.83
CA CYS A 44 13.05 -14.39 38.14
C CYS A 44 12.74 -15.44 39.22
N GLN A 45 13.75 -15.91 39.95
CA GLN A 45 13.61 -16.76 41.12
C GLN A 45 13.13 -15.93 42.31
N LYS A 46 12.04 -16.36 42.93
CA LYS A 46 11.60 -15.92 44.25
C LYS A 46 12.45 -16.59 45.33
N ALA A 47 13.08 -15.83 46.19
CA ALA A 47 13.62 -16.29 47.46
C ALA A 47 13.02 -15.46 48.60
N ASN A 48 12.38 -16.14 49.54
CA ASN A 48 11.87 -15.63 50.83
C ASN A 48 13.03 -15.52 51.84
N GLY A 49 12.95 -14.58 52.78
CA GLY A 49 13.67 -14.64 54.04
C GLY A 49 14.19 -13.32 54.56
N PHE A 50 13.50 -12.73 55.53
CA PHE A 50 13.99 -11.73 56.50
C PHE A 50 14.70 -12.45 57.66
N PRO A 51 15.61 -11.87 58.46
CA PRO A 51 15.33 -10.71 59.35
C PRO A 51 16.54 -9.72 59.54
N PRO A 52 16.46 -8.78 60.54
CA PRO A 52 17.10 -7.48 60.46
C PRO A 52 18.36 -7.35 61.33
N ASP A 53 19.24 -6.43 61.06
CA ASP A 53 19.80 -5.50 62.06
C ASP A 53 20.69 -4.35 61.48
N LYS A 54 20.55 -3.29 62.13
CA LYS A 54 21.14 -1.98 62.35
C LYS A 54 22.56 -1.61 61.87
N SER A 55 22.58 -0.34 61.46
CA SER A 55 23.55 0.74 61.72
C SER A 55 24.71 0.91 60.71
N SER A 56 24.72 2.07 60.22
CA SER A 56 25.77 3.08 60.02
C SER A 56 25.75 3.71 58.63
N GLY A 57 25.71 5.05 58.66
CA GLY A 57 25.56 5.84 57.44
C GLY A 57 26.77 5.84 56.54
N SER A 58 26.52 5.81 55.27
CA SER A 58 27.33 6.50 54.29
C SER A 58 26.46 6.85 53.09
N LYS A 59 26.52 8.13 52.71
CA LYS A 59 25.86 8.72 51.54
C LYS A 59 26.33 7.99 50.29
N LYS A 60 25.61 6.95 49.86
CA LYS A 60 25.78 6.44 48.49
C LYS A 60 24.92 7.30 47.57
N GLN A 61 25.53 8.19 46.84
CA GLN A 61 24.98 8.81 45.65
C GLN A 61 24.46 7.70 44.73
N LYS A 62 23.13 7.63 44.61
CA LYS A 62 22.48 6.85 43.56
C LYS A 62 22.83 7.52 42.23
N GLN A 63 23.85 7.07 41.59
CA GLN A 63 24.15 7.39 40.22
C GLN A 63 23.05 6.73 39.37
N TYR A 64 22.00 7.47 39.07
CA TYR A 64 21.06 7.10 38.02
C TYR A 64 21.83 7.14 36.71
N GLN A 65 22.32 6.00 36.25
CA GLN A 65 22.70 5.85 34.86
C GLN A 65 21.46 6.13 34.03
N ARG A 66 21.37 7.36 33.52
CA ARG A 66 20.52 7.69 32.38
C ARG A 66 20.98 6.76 31.26
N ILE A 67 20.24 5.66 31.02
CA ILE A 67 20.32 4.95 29.77
C ILE A 67 20.00 6.00 28.72
N ARG A 68 21.02 6.55 28.10
CA ARG A 68 20.88 7.31 26.87
C ARG A 68 20.21 6.34 25.90
N LYS A 69 18.89 6.48 25.69
CA LYS A 69 18.23 5.89 24.51
C LYS A 69 19.03 6.43 23.32
N GLU A 70 19.83 5.60 22.72
CA GLU A 70 20.49 5.93 21.46
C GLU A 70 19.39 6.43 20.52
N LYS A 71 19.58 7.66 20.04
CA LYS A 71 18.68 8.19 19.00
C LYS A 71 18.81 7.20 17.84
N PRO A 72 17.70 6.56 17.40
CA PRO A 72 17.78 5.61 16.31
C PRO A 72 18.50 6.29 15.15
N GLN A 73 19.56 5.66 14.68
CA GLN A 73 20.38 6.18 13.58
C GLN A 73 19.46 6.48 12.39
N GLN A 74 19.43 7.74 11.98
CA GLN A 74 18.64 8.17 10.85
C GLN A 74 19.30 7.59 9.59
N HIS A 75 18.59 6.74 8.86
CA HIS A 75 19.09 6.18 7.60
C HIS A 75 19.30 7.32 6.59
N ASN A 76 20.55 7.57 6.24
CA ASN A 76 20.92 8.57 5.25
C ASN A 76 21.05 7.89 3.90
N PHE A 77 20.09 8.15 3.03
CA PHE A 77 20.10 7.72 1.64
C PHE A 77 20.45 8.89 0.75
N THR A 78 21.36 8.69 -0.18
CA THR A 78 21.76 9.66 -1.20
C THR A 78 21.79 8.99 -2.56
N HIS A 79 21.18 9.61 -3.55
CA HIS A 79 21.18 9.13 -4.92
C HIS A 79 21.00 10.32 -5.87
N ARG A 80 21.56 10.25 -7.09
CA ARG A 80 21.47 11.33 -8.10
C ARG A 80 20.03 11.68 -8.49
N LEU A 81 19.12 10.70 -8.48
CA LEU A 81 17.71 10.88 -8.83
C LEU A 81 16.82 11.17 -7.62
N LEU A 82 17.39 11.25 -6.41
CA LEU A 82 16.64 11.69 -5.23
C LEU A 82 16.34 13.19 -5.36
N ALA A 83 15.06 13.52 -5.55
CA ALA A 83 14.60 14.89 -5.66
C ALA A 83 14.51 15.55 -4.26
N ALA A 84 13.97 14.84 -3.28
CA ALA A 84 13.81 15.33 -1.92
C ALA A 84 13.62 14.19 -0.90
N ALA A 85 13.86 14.52 0.38
CA ALA A 85 13.52 13.67 1.51
C ALA A 85 12.70 14.49 2.50
N LEU A 86 11.40 14.19 2.62
CA LEU A 86 10.47 14.88 3.51
C LEU A 86 10.60 14.31 4.92
N LYS A 87 11.25 15.05 5.80
CA LYS A 87 11.61 14.63 7.16
C LYS A 87 10.87 15.48 8.18
N SER A 88 9.83 14.95 8.82
CA SER A 88 9.14 15.62 9.92
C SER A 88 8.44 14.65 10.87
N HIS A 89 8.21 13.41 10.43
CA HIS A 89 7.68 12.37 11.30
C HIS A 89 8.73 11.88 12.32
N SER A 90 8.29 11.61 13.52
CA SER A 90 9.12 10.99 14.57
C SER A 90 8.93 9.48 14.69
N GLY A 91 7.86 8.93 14.12
CA GLY A 91 7.56 7.51 13.96
C GLY A 91 7.66 7.06 12.50
N ASN A 92 7.58 5.76 12.27
CA ASN A 92 7.59 5.19 10.92
C ASN A 92 6.31 5.53 10.17
N ILE A 93 6.46 5.84 8.89
CA ILE A 93 5.34 6.19 8.01
C ILE A 93 4.74 4.88 7.49
N SER A 94 3.44 4.70 7.71
CA SER A 94 2.72 3.49 7.31
C SER A 94 2.08 3.60 5.93
N CYS A 95 1.58 4.78 5.56
CA CYS A 95 0.88 4.99 4.29
C CYS A 95 0.99 6.44 3.82
N MET A 96 0.83 6.64 2.52
CA MET A 96 0.79 7.96 1.89
C MET A 96 -0.24 7.99 0.77
N ASP A 97 -0.72 9.19 0.43
CA ASP A 97 -1.66 9.40 -0.66
C ASP A 97 -1.50 10.78 -1.30
N PHE A 98 -1.49 10.83 -2.63
CA PHE A 98 -1.52 12.08 -3.37
C PHE A 98 -2.96 12.56 -3.56
N SER A 99 -3.19 13.85 -3.35
CA SER A 99 -4.49 14.45 -3.65
C SER A 99 -4.78 14.41 -5.15
N SER A 100 -6.06 14.23 -5.52
CA SER A 100 -6.51 14.14 -6.92
C SER A 100 -6.18 15.38 -7.76
N ASN A 101 -6.03 16.55 -7.11
CA ASN A 101 -5.61 17.79 -7.77
C ASN A 101 -4.07 17.95 -7.86
N GLY A 102 -3.30 16.99 -7.36
CA GLY A 102 -1.83 16.98 -7.36
C GLY A 102 -1.16 18.05 -6.48
N LYS A 103 -1.89 18.76 -5.63
CA LYS A 103 -1.34 19.87 -4.82
C LYS A 103 -0.77 19.39 -3.49
N TYR A 104 -1.21 18.24 -2.98
CA TYR A 104 -0.86 17.75 -1.66
C TYR A 104 -0.46 16.29 -1.69
N LEU A 105 0.40 15.93 -0.72
CA LEU A 105 0.70 14.56 -0.33
C LEU A 105 0.34 14.41 1.15
N ALA A 106 -0.50 13.44 1.50
CA ALA A 106 -0.76 13.06 2.88
C ALA A 106 0.14 11.91 3.29
N THR A 107 0.58 11.91 4.54
CA THR A 107 1.34 10.81 5.15
C THR A 107 0.83 10.57 6.56
N CYS A 108 0.67 9.32 6.97
CA CYS A 108 0.35 8.94 8.34
C CYS A 108 1.46 8.07 8.93
N ALA A 109 1.66 8.17 10.24
CA ALA A 109 2.76 7.51 10.94
C ALA A 109 2.40 7.09 12.36
N ASP A 110 3.22 6.22 12.95
CA ASP A 110 3.10 5.74 14.34
C ASP A 110 3.23 6.86 15.38
N ASP A 111 3.69 8.05 14.97
CA ASP A 111 3.83 9.22 15.84
C ASP A 111 2.49 9.92 16.15
N ARG A 112 1.37 9.30 15.81
CA ARG A 112 0.00 9.82 15.98
C ARG A 112 -0.26 11.09 15.20
N THR A 113 0.50 11.33 14.12
CA THR A 113 0.28 12.51 13.30
C THR A 113 0.03 12.12 11.84
N ILE A 114 -0.80 12.92 11.21
CA ILE A 114 -0.96 12.96 9.77
C ILE A 114 -0.33 14.26 9.30
N ARG A 115 0.49 14.18 8.26
CA ARG A 115 1.13 15.36 7.67
C ARG A 115 0.69 15.55 6.25
N ILE A 116 0.36 16.80 5.93
CA ILE A 116 -0.03 17.22 4.59
C ILE A 116 1.08 18.12 4.04
N TRP A 117 1.70 17.70 2.96
CA TRP A 117 2.81 18.35 2.30
C TRP A 117 2.34 19.03 1.03
N SER A 118 2.85 20.22 0.73
CA SER A 118 2.61 20.89 -0.56
C SER A 118 3.55 20.33 -1.62
N THR A 119 3.01 19.85 -2.73
CA THR A 119 3.83 19.32 -3.85
C THR A 119 4.66 20.41 -4.53
N LYS A 120 4.26 21.67 -4.43
CA LYS A 120 5.02 22.82 -4.97
C LYS A 120 6.36 23.00 -4.27
N ASP A 121 6.45 22.56 -3.00
CA ASP A 121 7.63 22.75 -2.17
C ASP A 121 8.61 21.57 -2.24
N PHE A 122 8.32 20.53 -3.02
CA PHE A 122 9.13 19.31 -3.10
C PHE A 122 10.59 19.55 -3.49
N LEU A 123 10.84 20.53 -4.35
CA LEU A 123 12.20 20.88 -4.81
C LEU A 123 12.84 22.01 -4.00
N GLN A 124 12.16 22.52 -2.98
CA GLN A 124 12.70 23.55 -2.11
C GLN A 124 13.62 22.93 -1.04
N ARG A 125 14.50 23.73 -0.47
CA ARG A 125 15.42 23.28 0.59
C ARG A 125 14.69 22.95 1.89
N GLU A 126 13.62 23.67 2.20
CA GLU A 126 12.80 23.48 3.38
C GLU A 126 11.42 22.99 3.00
N HIS A 127 11.00 21.88 3.61
CA HIS A 127 9.69 21.29 3.38
C HIS A 127 8.78 21.57 4.56
N ARG A 128 7.81 22.44 4.37
CA ARG A 128 6.78 22.70 5.36
C ARG A 128 5.65 21.68 5.25
N SER A 129 5.24 21.12 6.37
CA SER A 129 4.07 20.25 6.45
C SER A 129 3.04 20.82 7.42
N MET A 130 1.78 20.69 7.06
CA MET A 130 0.66 20.92 7.96
C MET A 130 0.41 19.64 8.76
N ARG A 131 0.09 19.77 10.04
CA ARG A 131 -0.05 18.65 10.96
C ARG A 131 -1.50 18.51 11.43
N ALA A 132 -2.04 17.30 11.33
CA ALA A 132 -3.24 16.86 12.02
C ALA A 132 -2.85 15.83 13.08
N ASN A 133 -3.41 15.95 14.28
CA ASN A 133 -3.18 14.98 15.35
C ASN A 133 -4.30 13.95 15.36
N VAL A 134 -3.94 12.70 15.65
CA VAL A 134 -4.88 11.62 15.94
C VAL A 134 -4.86 11.38 17.45
N GLU A 135 -5.94 11.77 18.11
CA GLU A 135 -6.04 11.66 19.57
C GLU A 135 -6.19 10.20 19.98
N LEU A 136 -5.43 9.78 20.99
CA LEU A 136 -5.46 8.47 21.64
C LEU A 136 -5.16 7.26 20.74
N ASP A 137 -4.89 7.49 19.43
CA ASP A 137 -4.62 6.44 18.46
C ASP A 137 -3.62 6.91 17.40
N HIS A 138 -3.31 6.06 16.41
CA HIS A 138 -2.55 6.42 15.23
C HIS A 138 -3.23 5.87 13.96
N ALA A 139 -3.00 6.54 12.86
CA ALA A 139 -3.52 6.14 11.57
C ALA A 139 -2.53 5.22 10.86
N THR A 140 -3.02 4.10 10.34
CA THR A 140 -2.23 3.16 9.52
C THR A 140 -2.41 3.39 8.02
N LEU A 141 -3.56 3.91 7.61
CA LEU A 141 -3.91 4.18 6.22
C LEU A 141 -4.50 5.58 6.09
N VAL A 142 -4.24 6.24 4.98
CA VAL A 142 -4.78 7.57 4.66
C VAL A 142 -5.16 7.64 3.19
N ARG A 143 -6.31 8.28 2.85
CA ARG A 143 -6.72 8.59 1.48
C ARG A 143 -7.44 9.92 1.42
N PHE A 144 -7.12 10.75 0.42
CA PHE A 144 -7.82 12.00 0.16
C PHE A 144 -9.22 11.77 -0.40
N SER A 145 -10.13 12.68 -0.07
CA SER A 145 -11.40 12.77 -0.82
C SER A 145 -11.15 13.35 -2.23
N PRO A 146 -11.98 12.99 -3.20
CA PRO A 146 -11.81 13.46 -4.59
C PRO A 146 -11.84 14.98 -4.75
N ASP A 147 -12.56 15.67 -3.88
CA ASP A 147 -12.65 17.14 -3.84
C ASP A 147 -11.49 17.80 -3.10
N CYS A 148 -10.60 17.02 -2.50
CA CYS A 148 -9.46 17.45 -1.70
C CYS A 148 -9.84 18.36 -0.51
N ARG A 149 -11.08 18.26 -0.01
CA ARG A 149 -11.58 19.01 1.17
C ARG A 149 -11.60 18.16 2.44
N ALA A 150 -11.37 16.87 2.30
CA ALA A 150 -11.30 15.92 3.40
C ALA A 150 -10.28 14.81 3.10
N PHE A 151 -9.97 14.03 4.10
CA PHE A 151 -9.29 12.76 3.97
C PHE A 151 -9.84 11.77 4.99
N ILE A 152 -9.76 10.50 4.67
CA ILE A 152 -10.13 9.41 5.55
C ILE A 152 -8.89 8.71 6.05
N VAL A 153 -8.97 8.18 7.26
CA VAL A 153 -7.90 7.38 7.86
C VAL A 153 -8.46 6.14 8.53
N TRP A 154 -7.68 5.08 8.53
CA TRP A 154 -7.95 3.90 9.34
C TRP A 154 -7.19 3.99 10.66
N LEU A 155 -7.89 3.84 11.77
CA LEU A 155 -7.35 3.89 13.12
C LEU A 155 -6.89 2.50 13.56
N ALA A 156 -5.66 2.40 14.06
CA ALA A 156 -5.02 1.13 14.41
C ALA A 156 -5.66 0.42 15.60
N ASN A 157 -5.92 1.13 16.68
CA ASN A 157 -6.48 0.55 17.91
C ASN A 157 -8.02 0.55 17.89
N GLY A 158 -8.61 1.60 17.32
CA GLY A 158 -10.06 1.73 17.18
C GLY A 158 -10.65 0.73 16.18
N ASP A 159 -9.87 0.24 15.22
CA ASP A 159 -10.33 -0.55 14.07
C ASP A 159 -11.54 0.11 13.38
N THR A 160 -11.46 1.41 13.19
CA THR A 160 -12.53 2.22 12.60
C THR A 160 -11.98 3.21 11.59
N LEU A 161 -12.86 3.68 10.72
CA LEU A 161 -12.56 4.71 9.74
C LEU A 161 -12.99 6.07 10.29
N ARG A 162 -12.07 7.02 10.32
CA ARG A 162 -12.30 8.41 10.74
C ARG A 162 -12.15 9.36 9.57
N VAL A 163 -13.00 10.36 9.51
CA VAL A 163 -12.97 11.40 8.48
C VAL A 163 -12.43 12.69 9.08
N PHE A 164 -11.47 13.31 8.39
CA PHE A 164 -10.96 14.64 8.72
C PHE A 164 -11.36 15.63 7.64
N LYS A 165 -12.01 16.73 8.04
CA LYS A 165 -12.32 17.86 7.17
C LYS A 165 -11.14 18.81 7.12
N MET A 166 -10.84 19.35 5.93
CA MET A 166 -9.81 20.34 5.70
C MET A 166 -10.47 21.70 5.47
N THR A 167 -10.31 22.63 6.38
CA THR A 167 -10.85 23.99 6.28
C THR A 167 -9.70 24.97 6.08
N LYS A 168 -9.76 25.75 5.01
CA LYS A 168 -8.75 26.77 4.72
C LYS A 168 -8.91 27.93 5.70
N ARG A 169 -7.79 28.39 6.29
CA ARG A 169 -7.73 29.58 7.15
C ARG A 169 -7.49 30.83 6.32
N GLU A 170 -7.72 31.96 6.92
CA GLU A 170 -7.43 33.30 6.33
C GLU A 170 -5.93 33.49 6.07
N ASP A 171 -5.07 32.91 6.90
CA ASP A 171 -3.60 32.93 6.74
C ASP A 171 -3.07 32.04 5.60
N GLY A 172 -3.97 31.39 4.84
CA GLY A 172 -3.63 30.46 3.78
C GLY A 172 -3.29 29.04 4.22
N GLY A 173 -3.20 28.78 5.54
CA GLY A 173 -3.03 27.47 6.10
C GLY A 173 -4.33 26.65 6.12
N TYR A 174 -4.27 25.44 6.69
CA TYR A 174 -5.44 24.56 6.87
C TYR A 174 -5.61 24.13 8.31
N THR A 175 -6.85 24.03 8.74
CA THR A 175 -7.27 23.37 9.97
C THR A 175 -7.85 22.02 9.62
N PHE A 176 -7.55 21.02 10.45
CA PHE A 176 -8.03 19.65 10.28
C PHE A 176 -8.94 19.32 11.46
N THR A 177 -10.20 19.02 11.17
CA THR A 177 -11.21 18.71 12.19
C THR A 177 -11.74 17.31 11.94
N ALA A 178 -11.60 16.42 12.92
CA ALA A 178 -12.23 15.10 12.86
C ALA A 178 -13.76 15.23 12.90
N THR A 179 -14.46 14.34 12.21
CA THR A 179 -15.92 14.21 12.39
C THR A 179 -16.23 13.72 13.79
N PRO A 180 -17.39 14.12 14.39
CA PRO A 180 -17.76 13.72 15.75
C PRO A 180 -17.87 12.20 15.92
N GLU A 181 -18.27 11.50 14.87
CA GLU A 181 -18.50 10.06 14.89
C GLU A 181 -17.58 9.36 13.87
N ASP A 182 -16.96 8.27 14.32
CA ASP A 182 -16.24 7.35 13.47
C ASP A 182 -17.20 6.36 12.82
N PHE A 183 -16.78 5.70 11.74
CA PHE A 183 -17.59 4.66 11.12
C PHE A 183 -17.72 3.45 12.06
N PRO A 184 -18.85 2.72 12.01
CA PRO A 184 -19.07 1.58 12.88
C PRO A 184 -18.06 0.46 12.60
N LYS A 185 -17.55 -0.17 13.65
CA LYS A 185 -16.65 -1.33 13.56
C LYS A 185 -17.40 -2.53 12.97
N LYS A 186 -17.00 -3.00 11.80
CA LYS A 186 -17.64 -4.13 11.08
C LYS A 186 -16.66 -5.24 10.67
N HIS A 187 -15.38 -4.92 10.45
CA HIS A 187 -14.38 -5.93 10.13
C HIS A 187 -14.02 -6.76 11.36
N LYS A 188 -13.74 -8.04 11.13
CA LYS A 188 -13.35 -9.01 12.16
C LYS A 188 -11.84 -9.25 12.19
N ALA A 189 -11.14 -8.87 11.14
CA ALA A 189 -9.70 -8.99 10.98
C ALA A 189 -9.10 -7.63 10.57
N PRO A 190 -7.78 -7.45 10.64
CA PRO A 190 -7.11 -6.19 10.32
C PRO A 190 -7.45 -5.70 8.93
N VAL A 191 -7.75 -4.42 8.81
CA VAL A 191 -7.95 -3.74 7.52
C VAL A 191 -6.59 -3.45 6.90
N ILE A 192 -6.43 -3.85 5.65
CA ILE A 192 -5.18 -3.75 4.89
C ILE A 192 -5.17 -2.57 3.92
N ASP A 193 -6.34 -2.17 3.42
CA ASP A 193 -6.49 -1.05 2.50
C ASP A 193 -7.82 -0.34 2.67
N ILE A 194 -7.81 0.96 2.35
CA ILE A 194 -8.99 1.81 2.25
C ILE A 194 -8.96 2.59 0.93
N GLY A 195 -10.12 2.96 0.43
CA GLY A 195 -10.23 3.75 -0.81
C GLY A 195 -11.49 4.60 -0.84
N ILE A 196 -11.44 5.71 -1.55
CA ILE A 196 -12.60 6.53 -1.86
C ILE A 196 -12.78 6.55 -3.38
N ALA A 197 -13.99 6.31 -3.86
CA ALA A 197 -14.28 6.43 -5.27
C ALA A 197 -14.14 7.88 -5.73
N ASN A 198 -13.45 8.12 -6.85
CA ASN A 198 -13.32 9.47 -7.43
C ASN A 198 -14.67 10.11 -7.80
N THR A 199 -15.69 9.28 -7.99
CA THR A 199 -17.09 9.76 -8.15
C THR A 199 -17.68 10.32 -6.86
N GLY A 200 -17.03 10.15 -5.71
CA GLY A 200 -17.52 10.55 -4.40
C GLY A 200 -18.77 9.78 -3.94
N LYS A 201 -19.01 8.57 -4.50
CA LYS A 201 -20.25 7.82 -4.22
C LYS A 201 -20.09 6.79 -3.12
N PHE A 202 -18.90 6.24 -2.93
CA PHE A 202 -18.67 5.19 -1.93
C PHE A 202 -17.23 5.22 -1.38
N ILE A 203 -17.08 4.60 -0.24
CA ILE A 203 -15.80 4.29 0.39
C ILE A 203 -15.64 2.77 0.39
N MET A 204 -14.42 2.27 0.20
CA MET A 204 -14.05 0.88 0.27
C MET A 204 -13.11 0.65 1.45
N THR A 205 -13.32 -0.43 2.19
CA THR A 205 -12.36 -0.96 3.18
C THR A 205 -12.17 -2.43 2.93
N ALA A 206 -10.92 -2.88 2.87
CA ALA A 206 -10.57 -4.28 2.64
C ALA A 206 -9.85 -4.86 3.85
N SER A 207 -10.31 -6.01 4.31
CA SER A 207 -9.71 -6.75 5.42
C SER A 207 -8.84 -7.90 4.92
N SER A 208 -7.92 -8.32 5.74
CA SER A 208 -7.04 -9.47 5.47
C SER A 208 -7.78 -10.81 5.41
N ASP A 209 -9.04 -10.89 5.91
CA ASP A 209 -9.84 -12.12 6.01
C ASP A 209 -10.53 -12.51 4.72
N THR A 210 -10.63 -11.88 3.68
CA THR A 210 -11.41 -12.08 2.45
C THR A 210 -12.58 -11.11 2.26
N THR A 211 -12.85 -10.24 3.25
CA THR A 211 -13.98 -9.32 3.14
C THR A 211 -13.55 -7.95 2.63
N VAL A 212 -14.36 -7.41 1.72
CA VAL A 212 -14.27 -6.00 1.30
C VAL A 212 -15.64 -5.38 1.52
N LEU A 213 -15.69 -4.28 2.26
CA LEU A 213 -16.92 -3.54 2.54
C LEU A 213 -17.02 -2.31 1.66
N ILE A 214 -18.18 -2.10 1.09
CA ILE A 214 -18.55 -0.88 0.37
C ILE A 214 -19.47 -0.06 1.27
N TRP A 215 -19.07 1.16 1.54
CA TRP A 215 -19.75 2.08 2.45
C TRP A 215 -20.32 3.28 1.71
N SER A 216 -21.43 3.78 2.20
CA SER A 216 -21.89 5.13 1.89
C SER A 216 -20.96 6.16 2.56
N LEU A 217 -20.97 7.41 2.09
CA LEU A 217 -20.22 8.49 2.73
C LEU A 217 -20.70 8.80 4.17
N LYS A 218 -21.87 8.28 4.56
CA LYS A 218 -22.46 8.43 5.89
C LYS A 218 -22.14 7.29 6.85
N GLY A 219 -21.26 6.33 6.45
CA GLY A 219 -20.86 5.20 7.30
C GLY A 219 -21.86 4.03 7.32
N GLN A 220 -22.78 3.95 6.37
CA GLN A 220 -23.66 2.78 6.19
C GLN A 220 -23.01 1.78 5.26
N VAL A 221 -23.00 0.50 5.61
CA VAL A 221 -22.55 -0.57 4.72
C VAL A 221 -23.56 -0.76 3.61
N LEU A 222 -23.15 -0.57 2.37
CA LEU A 222 -23.96 -0.77 1.17
C LEU A 222 -23.87 -2.21 0.67
N SER A 223 -22.68 -2.80 0.71
CA SER A 223 -22.45 -4.17 0.28
C SER A 223 -21.23 -4.77 0.96
N THR A 224 -21.23 -6.10 1.05
CA THR A 224 -20.11 -6.91 1.50
C THR A 224 -19.66 -7.85 0.38
N ILE A 225 -18.44 -7.71 -0.08
CA ILE A 225 -17.85 -8.59 -1.09
C ILE A 225 -17.01 -9.65 -0.36
N ASN A 226 -17.26 -10.92 -0.65
CA ASN A 226 -16.34 -11.99 -0.30
C ASN A 226 -15.44 -12.28 -1.49
N THR A 227 -14.14 -12.06 -1.35
CA THR A 227 -13.19 -12.21 -2.44
C THR A 227 -12.87 -13.67 -2.77
N ASN A 228 -13.12 -14.59 -1.83
CA ASN A 228 -12.75 -16.00 -1.95
C ASN A 228 -11.28 -16.21 -2.34
N GLN A 229 -10.37 -15.39 -1.78
CA GLN A 229 -8.93 -15.44 -2.06
C GLN A 229 -8.10 -16.03 -0.92
N MET A 230 -8.72 -16.71 0.05
CA MET A 230 -8.17 -17.22 1.31
C MET A 230 -7.70 -16.08 2.24
N ASN A 231 -6.96 -15.13 1.75
CA ASN A 231 -6.63 -13.86 2.40
C ASN A 231 -6.49 -12.76 1.33
N ASN A 232 -6.74 -11.53 1.72
CA ASN A 232 -6.44 -10.38 0.88
C ASN A 232 -5.05 -9.83 1.24
N THR A 233 -4.26 -9.45 0.23
CA THR A 233 -2.94 -8.82 0.41
C THR A 233 -2.94 -7.37 -0.01
N HIS A 234 -3.79 -7.00 -0.97
CA HIS A 234 -3.96 -5.64 -1.45
C HIS A 234 -5.34 -5.45 -2.08
N ALA A 235 -5.91 -4.27 -1.90
CA ALA A 235 -7.16 -3.87 -2.54
C ALA A 235 -7.12 -2.38 -2.93
N ALA A 236 -7.81 -2.01 -3.99
CA ALA A 236 -7.86 -0.62 -4.44
C ALA A 236 -9.17 -0.30 -5.17
N VAL A 237 -9.55 0.97 -5.15
CA VAL A 237 -10.60 1.53 -6.00
C VAL A 237 -9.94 2.05 -7.27
N SER A 238 -10.55 1.77 -8.43
CA SER A 238 -10.05 2.29 -9.71
C SER A 238 -10.13 3.82 -9.78
N PRO A 239 -9.21 4.51 -10.47
CA PRO A 239 -9.27 5.97 -10.67
C PRO A 239 -10.56 6.48 -11.32
N CYS A 240 -11.24 5.67 -12.15
CA CYS A 240 -12.56 6.04 -12.68
C CYS A 240 -13.69 5.98 -11.63
N GLY A 241 -13.44 5.41 -10.44
CA GLY A 241 -14.39 5.32 -9.35
C GLY A 241 -15.54 4.33 -9.58
N ARG A 242 -15.40 3.39 -10.53
CA ARG A 242 -16.40 2.34 -10.84
C ARG A 242 -16.03 0.99 -10.28
N PHE A 243 -14.76 0.65 -10.28
CA PHE A 243 -14.29 -0.69 -9.95
C PHE A 243 -13.59 -0.74 -8.59
N VAL A 244 -13.74 -1.87 -7.94
CA VAL A 244 -12.97 -2.28 -6.77
C VAL A 244 -12.25 -3.56 -7.14
N ALA A 245 -10.95 -3.61 -6.87
CA ALA A 245 -10.15 -4.79 -7.13
C ALA A 245 -9.50 -5.30 -5.84
N SER A 246 -9.25 -6.60 -5.78
CA SER A 246 -8.45 -7.22 -4.72
C SER A 246 -7.58 -8.35 -5.25
N CYS A 247 -6.46 -8.59 -4.59
CA CYS A 247 -5.59 -9.74 -4.79
C CYS A 247 -5.23 -10.38 -3.46
N GLY A 248 -4.75 -11.63 -3.52
CA GLY A 248 -4.44 -12.38 -2.32
C GLY A 248 -3.66 -13.65 -2.60
N PHE A 249 -4.00 -14.71 -1.88
CA PHE A 249 -3.33 -16.00 -2.02
C PHE A 249 -3.57 -16.67 -3.38
N THR A 250 -4.69 -16.37 -4.04
CA THR A 250 -5.01 -16.92 -5.36
C THR A 250 -4.15 -16.24 -6.45
N PRO A 251 -3.88 -16.93 -7.58
CA PRO A 251 -3.02 -16.41 -8.65
C PRO A 251 -3.72 -15.41 -9.58
N ASP A 252 -4.78 -14.78 -9.11
CA ASP A 252 -5.62 -13.87 -9.88
C ASP A 252 -5.84 -12.52 -9.14
N VAL A 253 -6.13 -11.48 -9.89
CA VAL A 253 -6.71 -10.24 -9.36
C VAL A 253 -8.18 -10.24 -9.74
N LYS A 254 -9.06 -10.08 -8.76
CA LYS A 254 -10.52 -10.03 -8.96
C LYS A 254 -11.00 -8.61 -8.96
N VAL A 255 -11.87 -8.28 -9.89
CA VAL A 255 -12.40 -6.94 -10.08
C VAL A 255 -13.93 -6.96 -10.09
N TRP A 256 -14.52 -6.06 -9.30
CA TRP A 256 -15.96 -5.88 -9.19
C TRP A 256 -16.34 -4.45 -9.63
N GLU A 257 -17.49 -4.32 -10.29
CA GLU A 257 -18.13 -3.04 -10.58
C GLU A 257 -19.12 -2.71 -9.46
N VAL A 258 -19.03 -1.49 -8.93
CA VAL A 258 -19.99 -0.93 -7.98
C VAL A 258 -21.02 -0.11 -8.76
N CYS A 259 -22.25 -0.63 -8.87
CA CYS A 259 -23.29 -0.07 -9.71
C CYS A 259 -24.15 0.94 -8.94
N PHE A 260 -24.34 2.10 -9.56
CA PHE A 260 -25.24 3.15 -9.08
C PHE A 260 -26.25 3.51 -10.17
N GLY A 261 -27.49 3.77 -9.77
CA GLY A 261 -28.54 4.23 -10.64
C GLY A 261 -28.35 5.67 -11.13
N LYS A 262 -29.22 6.10 -12.05
CA LYS A 262 -29.17 7.44 -12.63
C LYS A 262 -29.36 8.56 -11.60
N LYS A 263 -30.09 8.30 -10.53
CA LYS A 263 -30.33 9.25 -9.41
C LYS A 263 -29.20 9.21 -8.36
N GLY A 264 -28.17 8.35 -8.54
CA GLY A 264 -27.07 8.21 -7.62
C GLY A 264 -27.30 7.24 -6.46
N GLU A 265 -28.40 6.50 -6.46
CA GLU A 265 -28.69 5.43 -5.51
C GLU A 265 -27.81 4.21 -5.79
N PHE A 266 -27.33 3.57 -4.71
CA PHE A 266 -26.63 2.29 -4.82
C PHE A 266 -27.57 1.20 -5.34
N GLN A 267 -27.12 0.41 -6.28
CA GLN A 267 -27.87 -0.73 -6.81
C GLN A 267 -27.30 -2.05 -6.33
N GLU A 268 -26.12 -2.39 -6.81
CA GLU A 268 -25.49 -3.68 -6.53
C GLU A 268 -23.98 -3.63 -6.76
N VAL A 269 -23.29 -4.69 -6.37
CA VAL A 269 -21.89 -4.95 -6.74
C VAL A 269 -21.86 -6.22 -7.56
N VAL A 270 -21.35 -6.12 -8.79
CA VAL A 270 -21.25 -7.25 -9.72
C VAL A 270 -19.81 -7.59 -10.02
N ARG A 271 -19.52 -8.87 -10.25
CA ARG A 271 -18.20 -9.30 -10.71
C ARG A 271 -17.98 -8.78 -12.13
N ALA A 272 -16.90 -8.04 -12.35
CA ALA A 272 -16.58 -7.50 -13.65
C ALA A 272 -15.69 -8.45 -14.46
N PHE A 273 -14.44 -8.64 -14.02
CA PHE A 273 -13.47 -9.50 -14.69
C PHE A 273 -12.38 -9.97 -13.72
N GLU A 274 -11.51 -10.83 -14.19
CA GLU A 274 -10.34 -11.32 -13.45
C GLU A 274 -9.08 -11.23 -14.30
N LEU A 275 -7.94 -10.91 -13.68
CA LEU A 275 -6.64 -10.99 -14.32
C LEU A 275 -6.05 -12.38 -14.04
N LYS A 276 -6.17 -13.29 -15.00
CA LYS A 276 -5.70 -14.67 -14.92
C LYS A 276 -4.41 -14.84 -15.70
N GLY A 277 -3.41 -15.48 -15.11
CA GLY A 277 -2.17 -15.80 -15.83
C GLY A 277 -0.91 -15.83 -14.95
N HIS A 278 -0.99 -15.49 -13.67
CA HIS A 278 0.05 -15.81 -12.70
C HIS A 278 -0.07 -17.29 -12.27
N SER A 279 1.04 -17.86 -11.82
CA SER A 279 1.08 -19.26 -11.33
C SER A 279 1.14 -19.36 -9.80
N ALA A 280 1.28 -18.22 -9.10
CA ALA A 280 1.33 -18.16 -7.65
C ALA A 280 0.57 -16.92 -7.14
N ALA A 281 0.46 -16.80 -5.81
CA ALA A 281 -0.22 -15.70 -5.11
C ALA A 281 0.17 -14.32 -5.65
N VAL A 282 -0.82 -13.48 -5.94
CA VAL A 282 -0.61 -12.08 -6.34
C VAL A 282 -0.42 -11.23 -5.09
N ARG A 283 0.69 -10.50 -5.02
CA ARG A 283 1.05 -9.70 -3.84
C ARG A 283 0.54 -8.28 -3.89
N SER A 284 0.54 -7.68 -5.07
CA SER A 284 0.11 -6.30 -5.27
C SER A 284 -0.29 -6.07 -6.72
N PHE A 285 -1.10 -5.06 -6.95
CA PHE A 285 -1.48 -4.59 -8.28
C PHE A 285 -1.64 -3.07 -8.26
N ALA A 286 -1.69 -2.45 -9.44
CA ALA A 286 -1.96 -1.02 -9.59
C ALA A 286 -2.77 -0.74 -10.85
N PHE A 287 -3.64 0.26 -10.79
CA PHE A 287 -4.34 0.80 -11.94
C PHE A 287 -3.53 1.92 -12.61
N SER A 288 -3.66 2.08 -13.92
CA SER A 288 -3.30 3.33 -14.60
C SER A 288 -4.33 4.43 -14.29
N ASN A 289 -3.94 5.70 -14.46
CA ASN A 289 -4.82 6.82 -14.12
C ASN A 289 -6.12 6.86 -14.94
N ASP A 290 -6.10 6.37 -16.16
CA ASP A 290 -7.27 6.23 -17.04
C ASP A 290 -8.10 4.97 -16.76
N SER A 291 -7.68 4.10 -15.82
CA SER A 291 -8.29 2.81 -15.46
C SER A 291 -8.40 1.81 -16.62
N ARG A 292 -7.66 2.02 -17.72
CA ARG A 292 -7.66 1.12 -18.89
C ARG A 292 -6.59 0.05 -18.80
N ARG A 293 -5.61 0.23 -17.93
CA ARG A 293 -4.53 -0.74 -17.73
C ARG A 293 -4.37 -1.05 -16.26
N MET A 294 -3.93 -2.27 -16.01
CA MET A 294 -3.54 -2.72 -14.68
C MET A 294 -2.19 -3.42 -14.75
N ALA A 295 -1.42 -3.29 -13.70
CA ALA A 295 -0.22 -4.10 -13.51
C ALA A 295 -0.39 -4.97 -12.26
N SER A 296 0.17 -6.17 -12.26
CA SER A 296 0.16 -7.11 -11.13
C SER A 296 1.53 -7.71 -10.91
N VAL A 297 1.84 -8.06 -9.65
CA VAL A 297 3.08 -8.72 -9.25
C VAL A 297 2.77 -9.92 -8.38
N SER A 298 3.46 -11.04 -8.62
CA SER A 298 3.18 -12.32 -7.97
C SER A 298 4.44 -12.95 -7.38
N LYS A 299 4.23 -13.88 -6.46
CA LYS A 299 5.25 -14.79 -5.92
C LYS A 299 5.91 -15.68 -6.98
N ASP A 300 5.36 -15.75 -8.19
CA ASP A 300 5.97 -16.48 -9.31
C ASP A 300 7.21 -15.77 -9.90
N GLY A 301 7.66 -14.66 -9.31
CA GLY A 301 8.81 -13.88 -9.77
C GLY A 301 8.52 -13.06 -11.04
N THR A 302 7.23 -12.88 -11.38
CA THR A 302 6.83 -12.08 -12.54
C THR A 302 5.94 -10.92 -12.18
N TRP A 303 6.07 -9.85 -12.96
CA TRP A 303 5.06 -8.82 -13.06
C TRP A 303 4.39 -8.87 -14.42
N LYS A 304 3.13 -8.47 -14.49
CA LYS A 304 2.32 -8.51 -15.70
C LYS A 304 1.61 -7.18 -15.88
N LEU A 305 1.53 -6.73 -17.15
CA LEU A 305 0.74 -5.57 -17.57
C LEU A 305 -0.44 -6.06 -18.39
N TRP A 306 -1.62 -5.55 -18.08
CA TRP A 306 -2.89 -5.96 -18.66
C TRP A 306 -3.58 -4.77 -19.32
N ASP A 307 -4.25 -5.00 -20.44
CA ASP A 307 -5.28 -4.13 -20.97
C ASP A 307 -6.63 -4.54 -20.37
N THR A 308 -7.25 -3.62 -19.67
CA THR A 308 -8.53 -3.83 -18.99
C THR A 308 -9.67 -3.01 -19.61
N ASP A 309 -9.42 -2.37 -20.76
CA ASP A 309 -10.42 -1.64 -21.55
C ASP A 309 -11.23 -2.65 -22.39
N VAL A 310 -11.98 -3.51 -21.71
CA VAL A 310 -12.73 -4.63 -22.30
C VAL A 310 -14.22 -4.53 -22.00
N GLU A 311 -15.03 -5.06 -22.91
CA GLU A 311 -16.48 -5.19 -22.71
C GLU A 311 -16.80 -6.46 -21.90
N TYR A 312 -16.45 -6.47 -20.60
CA TYR A 312 -16.64 -7.63 -19.71
C TYR A 312 -18.11 -8.08 -19.63
N LYS A 313 -19.09 -7.19 -19.86
CA LYS A 313 -20.52 -7.55 -19.94
C LYS A 313 -20.82 -8.47 -21.15
N LYS A 314 -19.94 -8.46 -22.15
CA LYS A 314 -19.95 -9.39 -23.30
C LYS A 314 -18.96 -10.56 -23.11
N GLN A 315 -18.51 -10.80 -21.86
CA GLN A 315 -17.58 -11.87 -21.50
C GLN A 315 -16.21 -11.75 -22.18
N GLN A 316 -15.76 -10.52 -22.47
CA GLN A 316 -14.38 -10.30 -22.88
C GLN A 316 -13.47 -10.29 -21.67
N ASP A 317 -12.41 -11.07 -21.72
CA ASP A 317 -11.36 -11.10 -20.70
C ASP A 317 -10.30 -10.02 -20.96
N PRO A 318 -9.66 -9.48 -19.92
CA PRO A 318 -8.50 -8.59 -20.05
C PRO A 318 -7.35 -9.23 -20.83
N TYR A 319 -6.66 -8.42 -21.64
CA TYR A 319 -5.55 -8.89 -22.47
C TYR A 319 -4.22 -8.72 -21.73
N LEU A 320 -3.38 -9.76 -21.74
CA LEU A 320 -2.01 -9.68 -21.26
C LEU A 320 -1.15 -8.95 -22.30
N LEU A 321 -0.70 -7.74 -21.96
CA LEU A 321 0.15 -6.91 -22.82
C LEU A 321 1.64 -7.29 -22.71
N ARG A 322 2.11 -7.51 -21.47
CA ARG A 322 3.52 -7.77 -21.19
C ARG A 322 3.70 -8.59 -19.90
N THR A 323 4.73 -9.43 -19.92
CA THR A 323 5.26 -10.10 -18.73
C THR A 323 6.73 -9.71 -18.58
N GLY A 324 7.12 -9.31 -17.38
CA GLY A 324 8.51 -9.11 -17.00
C GLY A 324 8.88 -9.98 -15.80
N ARG A 325 10.16 -10.18 -15.57
CA ARG A 325 10.68 -10.89 -14.39
C ARG A 325 11.31 -9.91 -13.40
N PHE A 326 11.27 -10.26 -12.16
CA PHE A 326 12.00 -9.55 -11.11
C PHE A 326 12.64 -10.54 -10.15
N GLU A 327 13.75 -10.12 -9.58
CA GLU A 327 14.41 -10.88 -8.54
C GLU A 327 13.79 -10.49 -7.20
N GLU A 328 13.25 -11.48 -6.50
CA GLU A 328 12.69 -11.28 -5.17
C GLU A 328 13.82 -11.21 -4.15
N ALA A 329 13.78 -10.21 -3.26
CA ALA A 329 14.66 -10.19 -2.10
C ALA A 329 14.42 -11.44 -1.23
N ALA A 330 15.48 -12.02 -0.69
CA ALA A 330 15.37 -13.22 0.14
C ALA A 330 14.45 -12.98 1.35
N GLY A 331 13.46 -13.86 1.53
CA GLY A 331 12.47 -13.79 2.61
C GLY A 331 11.10 -13.31 2.15
N ALA A 332 10.08 -13.48 3.01
CA ALA A 332 8.71 -13.00 2.76
C ALA A 332 8.61 -11.48 2.97
N THR A 333 9.28 -10.70 2.13
CA THR A 333 9.27 -9.23 2.23
C THR A 333 7.98 -8.66 1.65
N PRO A 334 7.44 -7.57 2.25
CA PRO A 334 6.36 -6.83 1.63
C PRO A 334 6.74 -6.38 0.22
N CYS A 335 5.82 -6.55 -0.71
CA CYS A 335 5.99 -6.11 -2.08
C CYS A 335 4.90 -5.09 -2.40
N ARG A 336 5.30 -3.93 -2.92
CA ARG A 336 4.39 -2.86 -3.36
C ARG A 336 4.62 -2.54 -4.81
N LEU A 337 3.54 -2.34 -5.53
CA LEU A 337 3.56 -2.00 -6.94
C LEU A 337 2.90 -0.65 -7.14
N ALA A 338 3.52 0.20 -7.95
CA ALA A 338 2.91 1.41 -8.46
C ALA A 338 3.07 1.47 -9.98
N LEU A 339 2.05 1.96 -10.67
CA LEU A 339 2.06 2.17 -12.10
C LEU A 339 2.02 3.67 -12.37
N SER A 340 2.87 4.17 -13.28
CA SER A 340 2.83 5.58 -13.66
C SER A 340 1.47 5.95 -14.26
N PRO A 341 1.01 7.22 -14.17
CA PRO A 341 -0.30 7.62 -14.65
C PRO A 341 -0.59 7.24 -16.11
N ASP A 342 0.45 7.25 -16.95
CA ASP A 342 0.43 6.87 -18.36
C ASP A 342 0.66 5.37 -18.62
N ALA A 343 0.85 4.59 -17.56
CA ALA A 343 1.17 3.18 -17.59
C ALA A 343 2.49 2.82 -18.34
N GLN A 344 3.43 3.75 -18.48
CA GLN A 344 4.68 3.52 -19.19
C GLN A 344 5.81 3.03 -18.27
N VAL A 345 5.70 3.31 -16.96
CA VAL A 345 6.68 2.90 -15.96
C VAL A 345 5.98 2.14 -14.84
N LEU A 346 6.54 0.99 -14.51
CA LEU A 346 6.15 0.19 -13.36
C LEU A 346 7.24 0.33 -12.30
N ALA A 347 6.85 0.74 -11.10
CA ALA A 347 7.70 0.80 -9.93
C ALA A 347 7.36 -0.39 -9.00
N LEU A 348 8.37 -1.16 -8.67
CA LEU A 348 8.25 -2.33 -7.79
C LEU A 348 9.14 -2.13 -6.57
N ALA A 349 8.54 -2.08 -5.38
CA ALA A 349 9.28 -2.13 -4.13
C ALA A 349 9.32 -3.57 -3.61
N SER A 350 10.53 -4.04 -3.31
CA SER A 350 10.78 -5.33 -2.68
C SER A 350 11.70 -5.11 -1.48
N GLY A 351 11.19 -5.33 -0.27
CA GLY A 351 11.89 -4.97 0.96
C GLY A 351 12.17 -3.47 1.02
N SER A 352 13.44 -3.08 1.09
CA SER A 352 13.87 -1.67 1.15
C SER A 352 14.38 -1.13 -0.20
N SER A 353 14.26 -1.89 -1.28
CA SER A 353 14.74 -1.55 -2.62
C SER A 353 13.59 -1.26 -3.59
N ILE A 354 13.83 -0.40 -4.57
CA ILE A 354 12.87 -0.04 -5.62
C ILE A 354 13.48 -0.34 -6.99
N HIS A 355 12.72 -0.99 -7.84
CA HIS A 355 13.07 -1.29 -9.22
C HIS A 355 12.08 -0.60 -10.17
N LEU A 356 12.59 0.12 -11.16
CA LEU A 356 11.78 0.75 -12.20
C LEU A 356 11.90 -0.01 -13.51
N TYR A 357 10.77 -0.36 -14.07
CA TYR A 357 10.67 -1.10 -15.34
C TYR A 357 9.95 -0.27 -16.38
N ASN A 358 10.46 -0.31 -17.61
CA ASN A 358 9.74 0.19 -18.77
C ASN A 358 8.68 -0.86 -19.17
N THR A 359 7.43 -0.49 -19.14
CA THR A 359 6.32 -1.45 -19.39
C THR A 359 6.24 -1.87 -20.84
N ARG A 360 6.68 -1.03 -21.79
CA ARG A 360 6.68 -1.34 -23.23
C ARG A 360 7.77 -2.34 -23.58
N ARG A 361 8.99 -2.16 -23.04
CA ARG A 361 10.14 -3.03 -23.32
C ARG A 361 10.21 -4.23 -22.39
N GLY A 362 9.68 -4.10 -21.18
CA GLY A 362 9.78 -5.10 -20.12
C GLY A 362 11.13 -5.09 -19.39
N GLU A 363 11.98 -4.10 -19.65
CA GLU A 363 13.34 -3.99 -19.14
C GLU A 363 13.40 -3.19 -17.84
N LYS A 364 14.31 -3.59 -16.94
CA LYS A 364 14.66 -2.82 -15.75
C LYS A 364 15.55 -1.65 -16.18
N GLU A 365 15.10 -0.42 -15.91
CA GLU A 365 15.84 0.79 -16.29
C GLU A 365 16.62 1.39 -15.13
N GLU A 366 16.09 1.37 -13.91
CA GLU A 366 16.72 1.95 -12.72
C GLU A 366 16.48 1.04 -11.50
N CYS A 367 17.43 1.08 -10.56
CA CYS A 367 17.35 0.35 -9.31
C CYS A 367 17.85 1.26 -8.17
N PHE A 368 17.09 1.34 -7.10
CA PHE A 368 17.48 2.05 -5.88
C PHE A 368 17.55 1.03 -4.74
N GLU A 369 18.74 0.75 -4.27
CA GLU A 369 18.97 -0.21 -3.19
C GLU A 369 18.96 0.48 -1.83
N ARG A 370 18.41 -0.20 -0.83
CA ARG A 370 18.39 0.29 0.56
C ARG A 370 17.84 1.72 0.67
N VAL A 371 16.75 1.99 -0.01
CA VAL A 371 16.10 3.31 -0.02
C VAL A 371 15.71 3.71 1.40
N HIS A 372 15.15 2.81 2.19
CA HIS A 372 14.73 3.02 3.57
C HIS A 372 15.49 2.11 4.54
N GLY A 373 15.56 2.50 5.80
CA GLY A 373 16.14 1.67 6.87
C GLY A 373 15.32 0.43 7.19
N GLU A 374 14.03 0.44 6.82
CA GLU A 374 13.07 -0.65 6.97
C GLU A 374 12.42 -0.97 5.63
N CYS A 375 11.52 -1.97 5.61
CA CYS A 375 10.77 -2.30 4.40
C CYS A 375 9.89 -1.13 3.94
N ILE A 376 9.76 -0.98 2.64
CA ILE A 376 8.88 0.03 2.04
C ILE A 376 7.44 -0.37 2.32
N THR A 377 6.71 0.52 2.99
CA THR A 377 5.31 0.33 3.37
C THR A 377 4.37 0.76 2.25
N ASP A 378 4.73 1.84 1.54
CA ASP A 378 3.91 2.36 0.45
C ASP A 378 4.76 2.99 -0.66
N LEU A 379 4.24 2.96 -1.89
CA LEU A 379 4.89 3.41 -3.12
C LEU A 379 3.84 4.01 -4.05
N SER A 380 4.04 5.24 -4.52
CA SER A 380 3.09 5.90 -5.40
C SER A 380 3.75 6.90 -6.33
N PHE A 381 3.26 7.00 -7.57
CA PHE A 381 3.59 8.12 -8.45
C PHE A 381 2.72 9.33 -8.14
N ASP A 382 3.26 10.52 -8.34
CA ASP A 382 2.45 11.73 -8.37
C ASP A 382 1.54 11.73 -9.61
N ILE A 383 0.47 12.51 -9.59
CA ILE A 383 -0.52 12.53 -10.69
C ILE A 383 0.05 12.98 -12.04
N THR A 384 1.19 13.66 -12.03
CA THR A 384 1.87 14.13 -13.25
C THR A 384 2.85 13.10 -13.79
N GLY A 385 3.16 12.05 -13.03
CA GLY A 385 4.17 11.04 -13.36
C GLY A 385 5.61 11.55 -13.29
N ARG A 386 5.86 12.74 -12.73
CA ARG A 386 7.20 13.33 -12.60
C ARG A 386 8.00 12.76 -11.45
N PHE A 387 7.32 12.43 -10.37
CA PHE A 387 7.94 11.95 -9.15
C PHE A 387 7.37 10.59 -8.75
N LEU A 388 8.26 9.76 -8.19
CA LEU A 388 7.90 8.56 -7.45
C LEU A 388 8.17 8.84 -5.97
N ALA A 389 7.16 8.64 -5.13
CA ALA A 389 7.27 8.73 -3.68
C ALA A 389 7.36 7.34 -3.07
N SER A 390 8.19 7.18 -2.04
CA SER A 390 8.27 5.96 -1.23
C SER A 390 8.37 6.30 0.25
N CYS A 391 7.78 5.46 1.10
CA CYS A 391 7.92 5.53 2.55
C CYS A 391 8.15 4.13 3.13
N GLY A 392 8.75 4.07 4.33
CA GLY A 392 9.10 2.81 5.01
C GLY A 392 9.81 3.07 6.33
N ASP A 393 10.30 4.29 6.51
CA ASP A 393 10.90 4.79 7.75
C ASP A 393 10.27 6.15 8.12
N ARG A 394 10.99 7.02 8.80
CA ARG A 394 10.49 8.35 9.25
C ARG A 394 10.49 9.41 8.17
N ALA A 395 10.85 9.07 6.95
CA ALA A 395 10.96 10.00 5.84
C ALA A 395 10.24 9.48 4.59
N VAL A 396 9.62 10.39 3.84
CA VAL A 396 9.22 10.11 2.47
C VAL A 396 10.37 10.50 1.55
N ARG A 397 10.74 9.63 0.63
CA ARG A 397 11.72 9.91 -0.40
C ARG A 397 11.06 10.06 -1.75
N LEU A 398 11.39 11.16 -2.41
CA LEU A 398 10.87 11.52 -3.72
C LEU A 398 11.97 11.33 -4.76
N PHE A 399 11.69 10.59 -5.81
CA PHE A 399 12.61 10.32 -6.91
C PHE A 399 12.10 10.94 -8.20
N HIS A 400 12.99 11.47 -9.01
CA HIS A 400 12.67 11.84 -10.39
C HIS A 400 12.36 10.58 -11.22
N ASN A 401 11.25 10.59 -11.94
CA ASN A 401 10.86 9.50 -12.84
C ASN A 401 11.57 9.64 -14.20
N THR A 402 12.87 9.38 -14.24
CA THR A 402 13.65 9.44 -15.47
C THR A 402 13.20 8.43 -16.52
N PRO A 403 12.81 7.17 -16.20
CA PRO A 403 12.22 6.25 -17.17
C PRO A 403 10.97 6.83 -17.84
N GLY A 404 10.09 7.48 -17.08
CA GLY A 404 8.89 8.14 -17.64
C GLY A 404 9.23 9.24 -18.62
N HIS A 405 10.22 10.09 -18.30
CA HIS A 405 10.68 11.11 -19.25
C HIS A 405 11.28 10.51 -20.51
N ARG A 406 12.04 9.39 -20.43
CA ARG A 406 12.56 8.68 -21.60
C ARG A 406 11.43 8.11 -22.45
N ALA A 407 10.47 7.44 -21.83
CA ALA A 407 9.32 6.88 -22.50
C ALA A 407 8.49 7.97 -23.21
N MET A 408 8.29 9.13 -22.56
CA MET A 408 7.63 10.29 -23.16
C MET A 408 8.39 10.82 -24.39
N VAL A 409 9.73 10.91 -24.33
CA VAL A 409 10.56 11.32 -25.47
C VAL A 409 10.36 10.38 -26.66
N GLU A 410 10.40 9.06 -26.43
CA GLU A 410 10.21 8.06 -27.49
C GLU A 410 8.81 8.14 -28.11
N GLU A 411 7.79 8.32 -27.28
CA GLU A 411 6.42 8.47 -27.72
C GLU A 411 6.22 9.72 -28.57
N MET A 412 6.72 10.88 -28.08
CA MET A 412 6.62 12.15 -28.81
C MET A 412 7.37 12.09 -30.15
N GLN A 413 8.53 11.44 -30.22
CA GLN A 413 9.26 11.21 -31.47
C GLN A 413 8.44 10.33 -32.46
N GLY A 414 7.76 9.31 -31.96
CA GLY A 414 6.87 8.46 -32.75
C GLY A 414 5.67 9.25 -33.29
N HIS A 415 5.07 10.11 -32.49
CA HIS A 415 3.96 10.98 -32.90
C HIS A 415 4.38 12.06 -33.88
N LEU A 416 5.57 12.66 -33.71
CA LEU A 416 6.12 13.65 -34.65
C LEU A 416 6.29 13.08 -36.06
N LYS A 417 6.72 11.82 -36.18
CA LYS A 417 6.86 11.16 -37.49
C LYS A 417 5.52 10.94 -38.21
N ARG A 418 4.41 10.93 -37.49
CA ARG A 418 3.05 10.70 -38.01
C ARG A 418 2.22 11.96 -38.12
N ALA A 419 2.67 13.05 -37.50
CA ALA A 419 1.92 14.29 -37.45
C ALA A 419 1.90 14.98 -38.83
N SER A 420 0.71 15.23 -39.38
CA SER A 420 0.48 15.93 -40.64
C SER A 420 0.17 17.42 -40.46
N ASN A 421 -0.20 17.85 -39.24
CA ASN A 421 -0.60 19.24 -38.95
C ASN A 421 0.53 20.00 -38.23
N ASP A 422 0.88 21.20 -38.74
CA ASP A 422 1.98 22.02 -38.22
C ASP A 422 1.76 22.47 -36.76
N SER A 423 0.54 22.83 -36.36
CA SER A 423 0.23 23.21 -34.98
C SER A 423 0.42 22.07 -34.01
N THR A 424 0.02 20.86 -34.41
CA THR A 424 0.25 19.64 -33.64
C THR A 424 1.73 19.33 -33.54
N ARG A 425 2.47 19.48 -34.64
CA ARG A 425 3.91 19.25 -34.71
C ARG A 425 4.67 20.20 -33.77
N GLN A 426 4.35 21.50 -33.78
CA GLN A 426 4.95 22.47 -32.86
C GLN A 426 4.69 22.13 -31.39
N ARG A 427 3.47 21.79 -31.05
CA ARG A 427 3.11 21.37 -29.66
C ARG A 427 3.86 20.13 -29.21
N LEU A 428 3.99 19.14 -30.08
CA LEU A 428 4.76 17.92 -29.80
C LEU A 428 6.25 18.23 -29.65
N GLN A 429 6.80 19.11 -30.51
CA GLN A 429 8.19 19.53 -30.44
C GLN A 429 8.50 20.24 -29.12
N GLN A 430 7.63 21.15 -28.66
CA GLN A 430 7.79 21.83 -27.37
C GLN A 430 7.84 20.85 -26.20
N LYS A 431 6.92 19.90 -26.18
CA LYS A 431 6.90 18.84 -25.12
C LYS A 431 8.16 17.97 -25.17
N LEU A 432 8.61 17.62 -26.38
CA LEU A 432 9.84 16.84 -26.58
C LEU A 432 11.05 17.59 -26.03
N THR A 433 11.21 18.85 -26.37
CA THR A 433 12.32 19.71 -25.91
C THR A 433 12.31 19.82 -24.40
N GLN A 434 11.14 20.07 -23.78
CA GLN A 434 11.00 20.16 -22.34
C GLN A 434 11.39 18.84 -21.62
N ALA A 435 10.98 17.69 -22.16
CA ALA A 435 11.34 16.37 -21.59
C ALA A 435 12.85 16.11 -21.73
N GLN A 436 13.45 16.47 -22.87
CA GLN A 436 14.89 16.34 -23.10
C GLN A 436 15.72 17.24 -22.19
N GLU A 437 15.31 18.50 -22.01
CA GLU A 437 15.95 19.44 -21.07
C GLU A 437 15.90 18.91 -19.63
N THR A 438 14.76 18.34 -19.21
CA THR A 438 14.64 17.71 -17.89
C THR A 438 15.61 16.54 -17.76
N LEU A 439 15.69 15.65 -18.74
CA LEU A 439 16.64 14.53 -18.73
C LEU A 439 18.10 15.01 -18.72
N LYS A 440 18.42 16.07 -19.45
CA LYS A 440 19.75 16.69 -19.49
C LYS A 440 20.12 17.26 -18.12
N SER A 441 19.23 18.01 -17.49
CA SER A 441 19.44 18.58 -16.14
C SER A 441 19.68 17.54 -15.07
N LEU A 442 19.06 16.34 -15.21
CA LEU A 442 19.21 15.20 -14.32
C LEU A 442 20.43 14.30 -14.67
N GLY A 443 21.21 14.66 -15.70
CA GLY A 443 22.33 13.82 -16.18
C GLY A 443 21.88 12.44 -16.69
N ALA A 444 20.62 12.29 -17.10
CA ALA A 444 19.98 11.01 -17.47
C ALA A 444 19.82 10.81 -18.97
N LEU A 445 20.27 11.76 -19.82
CA LEU A 445 20.38 11.55 -21.26
C LEU A 445 21.47 10.50 -21.51
N LYS A 446 21.10 9.34 -22.04
CA LYS A 446 22.08 8.41 -22.64
C LYS A 446 22.70 9.15 -23.85
N LYS A 447 24.04 9.20 -23.89
CA LYS A 447 24.77 9.67 -25.07
C LYS A 447 24.46 8.80 -26.27
#